data_91595434c955ffe1411da842217f38a1
#
_entry.id   91595434c955ffe1411da842217f38a1
#
_cell.length_a   1.000
_cell.length_b   1.000
_cell.length_c   1.000
_cell.angle_alpha   90.00
_cell.angle_beta   90.00
_cell.angle_gamma   90.00
#
_symmetry.space_group_name_H-M   'P 1'
#
loop_
_entity.id
_entity.type
_entity.pdbx_description
1 polymer ?
#
loop_
_entity_poly.entity_id
_entity_poly.type
_entity_poly.pdbx_seq_one_letter_code
_entity_poly.pdbx_strand_id
1 'polypeptide(L)'
;MAGCKPTTGLNILLITEYARSVQAFAVESVENIMRLDWKQVHAAETAVSGRYITSIACLDEKTDTNELAMVLDVEQILYDITPANHDLHATNLQTTKFHIKPGAVAIVAEDSKVARSMLEKGLQAMEIPAQLHITGKDAWEKIGVLAAQAQAEGVPITDKIALVLTDLEMPEMDGFTLTRKIKTDPLLKDIPVVIHSSLSGNANEDHIRKVKADGYVAKFELNELSSVIEEVLDRSMKKIDGPLISRKQLA
;
A
#
# COMPACT_ATOMS: atom_id res chain seq x y z
N MET A 1 -14.34 -1.62 -21.96
CA MET A 1 -13.70 -2.27 -20.87
C MET A 1 -12.53 -3.05 -21.39
N ALA A 2 -12.09 -4.18 -20.96
CA ALA A 2 -10.82 -4.80 -21.39
C ALA A 2 -10.61 -5.06 -22.92
N GLY A 3 -11.43 -4.52 -23.78
CA GLY A 3 -11.28 -4.59 -25.25
C GLY A 3 -11.69 -5.92 -25.89
N CYS A 4 -11.99 -6.94 -25.09
CA CYS A 4 -12.46 -8.22 -25.59
C CYS A 4 -13.97 -8.18 -25.84
N LYS A 5 -14.40 -8.67 -27.01
CA LYS A 5 -15.82 -8.88 -27.28
C LYS A 5 -16.21 -10.24 -26.71
N PRO A 6 -17.31 -10.32 -25.90
CA PRO A 6 -17.78 -11.61 -25.40
C PRO A 6 -18.26 -12.48 -26.58
N THR A 7 -17.97 -13.76 -26.51
CA THR A 7 -18.33 -14.74 -27.54
C THR A 7 -19.68 -15.40 -27.26
N THR A 8 -20.01 -15.60 -25.98
CA THR A 8 -21.25 -16.28 -25.53
C THR A 8 -22.21 -15.40 -24.76
N GLY A 9 -21.84 -14.12 -24.53
CA GLY A 9 -22.62 -13.14 -23.78
C GLY A 9 -22.18 -13.01 -22.31
N LEU A 10 -22.58 -11.92 -21.67
CA LEU A 10 -22.24 -11.60 -20.27
C LEU A 10 -23.40 -12.01 -19.36
N ASN A 11 -23.43 -13.25 -18.94
CA ASN A 11 -24.58 -13.86 -18.23
C ASN A 11 -24.33 -14.04 -16.73
N ILE A 12 -23.09 -13.82 -16.25
CA ILE A 12 -22.70 -13.99 -14.85
C ILE A 12 -22.34 -12.64 -14.27
N LEU A 13 -22.84 -12.34 -13.09
CA LEU A 13 -22.44 -11.15 -12.31
C LEU A 13 -21.52 -11.58 -11.20
N LEU A 14 -20.27 -11.11 -11.24
CA LEU A 14 -19.33 -11.22 -10.16
C LEU A 14 -19.52 -10.00 -9.24
N ILE A 15 -20.07 -10.23 -8.07
CA ILE A 15 -20.30 -9.17 -7.07
C ILE A 15 -19.04 -9.06 -6.21
N THR A 16 -18.50 -7.84 -6.13
CA THR A 16 -17.31 -7.52 -5.33
C THR A 16 -17.63 -6.39 -4.36
N GLU A 17 -17.09 -6.48 -3.16
CA GLU A 17 -17.00 -5.37 -2.23
C GLU A 17 -15.61 -4.74 -2.33
N TYR A 18 -15.58 -3.43 -2.53
CA TYR A 18 -14.34 -2.69 -2.69
C TYR A 18 -14.47 -1.30 -2.05
N ALA A 19 -13.56 -0.93 -1.16
CA ALA A 19 -13.52 0.37 -0.49
C ALA A 19 -14.91 0.79 0.05
N ARG A 20 -15.58 -0.09 0.80
CA ARG A 20 -16.92 0.10 1.40
C ARG A 20 -18.06 0.26 0.37
N SER A 21 -17.82 -0.03 -0.89
CA SER A 21 -18.85 -0.02 -1.93
C SER A 21 -19.01 -1.39 -2.59
N VAL A 22 -20.22 -1.71 -3.03
CA VAL A 22 -20.51 -2.99 -3.69
C VAL A 22 -20.66 -2.73 -5.19
N GLN A 23 -19.89 -3.46 -5.99
CA GLN A 23 -19.91 -3.42 -7.44
C GLN A 23 -20.20 -4.79 -8.01
N ALA A 24 -20.70 -4.81 -9.25
CA ALA A 24 -20.92 -6.05 -9.99
C ALA A 24 -20.29 -5.96 -11.37
N PHE A 25 -19.46 -6.95 -11.70
CA PHE A 25 -18.84 -7.11 -13.00
C PHE A 25 -19.57 -8.19 -13.79
N ALA A 26 -20.07 -7.85 -14.98
CA ALA A 26 -20.63 -8.85 -15.88
C ALA A 26 -19.48 -9.57 -16.57
N VAL A 27 -19.42 -10.89 -16.41
CA VAL A 27 -18.40 -11.76 -16.98
C VAL A 27 -19.04 -12.87 -17.85
N GLU A 28 -18.27 -13.41 -18.77
CA GLU A 28 -18.73 -14.42 -19.71
C GLU A 28 -18.80 -15.81 -19.05
N SER A 29 -17.77 -16.17 -18.32
CA SER A 29 -17.67 -17.43 -17.57
C SER A 29 -16.85 -17.26 -16.28
N VAL A 30 -17.05 -18.18 -15.36
CA VAL A 30 -16.17 -18.42 -14.20
C VAL A 30 -15.70 -19.84 -14.33
N GLU A 31 -14.41 -20.03 -14.60
CA GLU A 31 -13.85 -21.36 -14.86
C GLU A 31 -13.40 -22.03 -13.57
N ASN A 32 -12.67 -21.32 -12.73
CA ASN A 32 -12.10 -21.91 -11.52
C ASN A 32 -11.84 -20.85 -10.43
N ILE A 33 -11.69 -21.30 -9.19
CA ILE A 33 -11.17 -20.55 -8.06
C ILE A 33 -9.85 -21.21 -7.66
N MET A 34 -8.76 -20.44 -7.80
CA MET A 34 -7.42 -20.92 -7.51
C MET A 34 -6.82 -20.19 -6.33
N ARG A 35 -5.98 -20.89 -5.57
CA ARG A 35 -5.12 -20.28 -4.56
C ARG A 35 -3.72 -20.21 -5.10
N LEU A 36 -3.16 -19.01 -5.15
CA LEU A 36 -1.81 -18.74 -5.63
C LEU A 36 -0.96 -18.21 -4.48
N ASP A 37 0.32 -18.55 -4.49
CA ASP A 37 1.31 -17.89 -3.65
C ASP A 37 1.71 -16.56 -4.33
N TRP A 38 1.96 -15.52 -3.57
CA TRP A 38 2.43 -14.23 -4.09
C TRP A 38 3.70 -14.34 -4.94
N LYS A 39 4.49 -15.39 -4.75
CA LYS A 39 5.66 -15.69 -5.61
C LYS A 39 5.30 -16.05 -7.05
N GLN A 40 4.07 -16.51 -7.28
CA GLN A 40 3.55 -16.86 -8.61
C GLN A 40 2.95 -15.64 -9.32
N VAL A 41 2.83 -14.51 -8.64
CA VAL A 41 2.25 -13.26 -9.17
C VAL A 41 3.37 -12.26 -9.40
N HIS A 42 3.56 -11.86 -10.65
CA HIS A 42 4.62 -10.96 -11.07
C HIS A 42 4.04 -9.63 -11.53
N ALA A 43 4.66 -8.52 -11.13
CA ALA A 43 4.25 -7.19 -11.58
C ALA A 43 4.30 -7.13 -13.11
N ALA A 44 3.26 -6.59 -13.73
CA ALA A 44 3.18 -6.47 -15.16
C ALA A 44 3.79 -5.12 -15.61
N GLU A 45 4.73 -5.17 -16.57
CA GLU A 45 5.21 -3.93 -17.19
C GLU A 45 4.08 -3.31 -18.01
N THR A 46 3.77 -2.04 -17.73
CA THR A 46 2.63 -1.30 -18.32
C THR A 46 2.65 -1.28 -19.86
N ALA A 47 3.83 -1.42 -20.46
CA ALA A 47 4.00 -1.44 -21.92
C ALA A 47 3.46 -2.73 -22.58
N VAL A 48 3.38 -3.83 -21.83
CA VAL A 48 3.04 -5.15 -22.37
C VAL A 48 1.63 -5.59 -21.97
N SER A 49 1.17 -5.17 -20.79
CA SER A 49 -0.02 -5.73 -20.15
C SER A 49 -1.32 -4.94 -20.37
N GLY A 50 -1.23 -3.69 -20.81
CA GLY A 50 -2.41 -2.83 -20.96
C GLY A 50 -2.80 -2.07 -19.70
N ARG A 51 -3.77 -1.15 -19.84
CA ARG A 51 -4.15 -0.15 -18.83
C ARG A 51 -4.74 -0.72 -17.54
N TYR A 52 -5.39 -1.88 -17.63
CA TYR A 52 -6.19 -2.45 -16.54
C TYR A 52 -5.58 -3.72 -15.95
N ILE A 53 -4.27 -3.91 -16.08
CA ILE A 53 -3.57 -5.09 -15.58
C ILE A 53 -2.48 -4.63 -14.61
N THR A 54 -2.52 -5.14 -13.37
CA THR A 54 -1.46 -4.90 -12.37
C THR A 54 -0.38 -5.95 -12.44
N SER A 55 -0.76 -7.20 -12.70
CA SER A 55 0.15 -8.34 -12.58
C SER A 55 -0.23 -9.49 -13.51
N ILE A 56 0.70 -10.42 -13.66
CA ILE A 56 0.51 -11.69 -14.35
C ILE A 56 0.74 -12.81 -13.34
N ALA A 57 -0.23 -13.69 -13.21
CA ALA A 57 -0.16 -14.86 -12.34
C ALA A 57 0.16 -16.13 -13.14
N CYS A 58 1.11 -16.92 -12.67
CA CYS A 58 1.39 -18.26 -13.18
C CYS A 58 0.49 -19.27 -12.47
N LEU A 59 -0.47 -19.87 -13.18
CA LEU A 59 -1.47 -20.74 -12.59
C LEU A 59 -0.94 -22.15 -12.29
N ASP A 60 0.05 -22.62 -13.03
CA ASP A 60 0.63 -23.95 -12.85
C ASP A 60 2.15 -23.93 -13.02
N GLU A 61 2.89 -24.19 -11.94
CA GLU A 61 4.34 -24.38 -11.97
C GLU A 61 4.76 -25.81 -12.37
N LYS A 62 3.80 -26.75 -12.45
CA LYS A 62 4.09 -28.19 -12.57
C LYS A 62 3.87 -28.77 -13.96
N THR A 63 3.19 -28.04 -14.83
CA THR A 63 2.94 -28.48 -16.21
C THR A 63 3.73 -27.63 -17.19
N ASP A 64 4.24 -28.26 -18.26
CA ASP A 64 4.96 -27.55 -19.35
C ASP A 64 4.10 -26.51 -20.11
N THR A 65 2.86 -26.28 -19.68
CA THR A 65 1.88 -25.42 -20.36
C THR A 65 1.83 -23.99 -19.85
N ASN A 66 2.71 -23.52 -18.98
CA ASN A 66 2.81 -22.14 -18.51
C ASN A 66 1.50 -21.33 -18.62
N GLU A 67 0.45 -21.82 -17.96
CA GLU A 67 -0.85 -21.17 -17.99
C GLU A 67 -0.78 -19.86 -17.21
N LEU A 68 -1.10 -18.74 -17.87
CA LEU A 68 -1.00 -17.40 -17.31
C LEU A 68 -2.38 -16.78 -17.18
N ALA A 69 -2.61 -16.10 -16.06
CA ALA A 69 -3.78 -15.28 -15.85
C ALA A 69 -3.36 -13.81 -15.63
N MET A 70 -4.13 -12.89 -16.19
CA MET A 70 -3.95 -11.46 -15.98
C MET A 70 -4.74 -11.02 -14.74
N VAL A 71 -4.08 -10.36 -13.81
CA VAL A 71 -4.72 -9.76 -12.63
C VAL A 71 -5.22 -8.37 -13.00
N LEU A 72 -6.52 -8.15 -12.86
CA LEU A 72 -7.15 -6.88 -13.23
C LEU A 72 -6.92 -5.81 -12.17
N ASP A 73 -6.60 -4.59 -12.63
CA ASP A 73 -6.62 -3.37 -11.82
C ASP A 73 -8.08 -2.89 -11.67
N VAL A 74 -8.74 -3.41 -10.65
CA VAL A 74 -10.13 -3.04 -10.33
C VAL A 74 -10.23 -1.57 -9.96
N GLU A 75 -9.21 -1.01 -9.33
CA GLU A 75 -9.14 0.41 -8.94
C GLU A 75 -9.14 1.32 -10.15
N GLN A 76 -8.29 1.02 -11.14
CA GLN A 76 -8.25 1.77 -12.39
C GLN A 76 -9.59 1.66 -13.16
N ILE A 77 -10.20 0.47 -13.15
CA ILE A 77 -11.51 0.28 -13.80
C ILE A 77 -12.57 1.15 -13.11
N LEU A 78 -12.64 1.12 -11.78
CA LEU A 78 -13.62 1.91 -11.02
C LEU A 78 -13.39 3.40 -11.16
N TYR A 79 -12.14 3.84 -11.12
CA TYR A 79 -11.77 5.25 -11.34
C TYR A 79 -12.24 5.76 -12.71
N ASP A 80 -12.07 4.96 -13.76
CA ASP A 80 -12.49 5.35 -15.11
C ASP A 80 -14.01 5.40 -15.30
N ILE A 81 -14.75 4.60 -14.51
CA ILE A 81 -16.22 4.58 -14.57
C ILE A 81 -16.85 5.70 -13.72
N THR A 82 -16.23 6.05 -12.59
CA THR A 82 -16.77 7.01 -11.62
C THR A 82 -15.77 8.12 -11.25
N PRO A 83 -15.23 8.87 -12.21
CA PRO A 83 -14.17 9.85 -11.93
C PRO A 83 -14.63 10.97 -10.98
N ALA A 84 -15.89 11.37 -11.04
CA ALA A 84 -16.43 12.47 -10.24
C ALA A 84 -16.43 12.21 -8.72
N ASN A 85 -16.41 10.95 -8.28
CA ASN A 85 -16.37 10.60 -6.86
C ASN A 85 -14.97 10.71 -6.24
N HIS A 86 -13.93 10.71 -7.08
CA HIS A 86 -12.53 10.69 -6.63
C HIS A 86 -11.88 12.08 -6.57
N ASP A 87 -12.34 13.03 -7.42
CA ASP A 87 -11.79 14.40 -7.44
C ASP A 87 -12.29 15.27 -6.27
N LEU A 88 -13.44 14.94 -5.67
CA LEU A 88 -14.03 15.72 -4.58
C LEU A 88 -13.27 15.61 -3.25
N HIS A 89 -12.49 14.55 -3.05
CA HIS A 89 -11.76 14.32 -1.80
C HIS A 89 -10.39 15.02 -1.75
N ALA A 90 -9.82 15.41 -2.89
CA ALA A 90 -8.51 16.08 -2.94
C ALA A 90 -8.56 17.57 -2.54
N THR A 91 -9.73 18.21 -2.58
CA THR A 91 -9.86 19.66 -2.42
C THR A 91 -10.01 20.14 -0.98
N ASN A 92 -10.21 19.24 0.00
CA ASN A 92 -10.45 19.58 1.40
C ASN A 92 -9.40 19.02 2.38
N LEU A 93 -8.20 18.67 1.92
CA LEU A 93 -7.13 18.32 2.85
C LEU A 93 -6.83 19.54 3.72
N GLN A 94 -7.13 19.42 5.02
CA GLN A 94 -6.68 20.42 5.98
C GLN A 94 -5.15 20.46 5.92
N THR A 95 -4.58 21.64 5.73
CA THR A 95 -3.14 21.87 5.69
C THR A 95 -2.53 21.71 7.09
N THR A 96 -2.55 20.47 7.59
CA THR A 96 -1.81 20.13 8.81
C THR A 96 -0.34 20.02 8.43
N LYS A 97 0.50 20.85 9.06
CA LYS A 97 1.96 20.73 8.86
C LYS A 97 2.47 19.55 9.65
N PHE A 98 2.87 18.52 8.95
CA PHE A 98 3.46 17.32 9.54
C PHE A 98 4.91 17.62 9.96
N HIS A 99 5.25 17.24 11.18
CA HIS A 99 6.62 17.37 11.66
C HIS A 99 7.40 16.11 11.27
N ILE A 100 8.07 16.16 10.14
CA ILE A 100 9.01 15.11 9.71
C ILE A 100 10.44 15.66 9.78
N LYS A 101 11.41 14.78 10.02
CA LYS A 101 12.81 15.18 10.05
C LYS A 101 13.28 15.62 8.67
N PRO A 102 14.10 16.70 8.56
CA PRO A 102 14.62 17.13 7.28
C PRO A 102 15.37 16.01 6.57
N GLY A 103 14.99 15.72 5.32
CA GLY A 103 15.59 14.66 4.51
C GLY A 103 14.96 13.27 4.69
N ALA A 104 14.06 13.09 5.67
CA ALA A 104 13.28 11.85 5.78
C ALA A 104 12.19 11.79 4.69
N VAL A 105 11.90 10.58 4.22
CA VAL A 105 10.91 10.33 3.16
C VAL A 105 9.88 9.30 3.60
N ALA A 106 8.68 9.37 3.04
CA ALA A 106 7.74 8.27 3.10
C ALA A 106 8.11 7.22 2.02
N ILE A 107 8.10 5.94 2.39
CA ILE A 107 8.21 4.84 1.44
C ILE A 107 6.80 4.32 1.18
N VAL A 108 6.37 4.37 -0.07
CA VAL A 108 5.02 3.94 -0.48
C VAL A 108 5.16 2.68 -1.33
N ALA A 109 4.43 1.62 -0.98
CA ALA A 109 4.31 0.40 -1.77
C ALA A 109 2.84 0.23 -2.19
N GLU A 110 2.56 0.31 -3.49
CA GLU A 110 1.20 0.28 -4.07
C GLU A 110 1.31 -0.13 -5.54
N ASP A 111 0.66 -1.22 -5.95
CA ASP A 111 0.73 -1.73 -7.32
C ASP A 111 -0.26 -1.04 -8.27
N SER A 112 -1.42 -0.60 -7.77
CA SER A 112 -2.38 0.17 -8.56
C SER A 112 -1.84 1.55 -8.90
N LYS A 113 -1.80 1.86 -10.19
CA LYS A 113 -1.34 3.16 -10.69
C LYS A 113 -2.21 4.31 -10.19
N VAL A 114 -3.53 4.10 -10.11
CA VAL A 114 -4.47 5.13 -9.66
C VAL A 114 -4.28 5.40 -8.17
N ALA A 115 -4.30 4.35 -7.33
CA ALA A 115 -4.11 4.49 -5.90
C ALA A 115 -2.75 5.12 -5.59
N ARG A 116 -1.69 4.69 -6.27
CA ARG A 116 -0.35 5.25 -6.14
C ARG A 116 -0.29 6.74 -6.49
N SER A 117 -0.96 7.17 -7.58
CA SER A 117 -1.04 8.59 -7.95
C SER A 117 -1.84 9.42 -6.94
N MET A 118 -2.89 8.84 -6.34
CA MET A 118 -3.66 9.51 -5.30
C MET A 118 -2.84 9.68 -4.01
N LEU A 119 -2.10 8.64 -3.60
CA LEU A 119 -1.19 8.71 -2.45
C LEU A 119 -0.09 9.74 -2.66
N GLU A 120 0.50 9.78 -3.86
CA GLU A 120 1.50 10.78 -4.23
C GLU A 120 0.98 12.21 -4.05
N LYS A 121 -0.20 12.50 -4.63
CA LYS A 121 -0.84 13.81 -4.50
C LYS A 121 -1.22 14.13 -3.05
N GLY A 122 -1.73 13.14 -2.31
CA GLY A 122 -2.08 13.31 -0.90
C GLY A 122 -0.84 13.63 -0.05
N LEU A 123 0.23 12.87 -0.19
CA LEU A 123 1.49 13.11 0.53
C LEU A 123 2.13 14.43 0.12
N GLN A 124 2.07 14.81 -1.16
CA GLN A 124 2.53 16.11 -1.64
C GLN A 124 1.75 17.27 -1.02
N ALA A 125 0.42 17.14 -0.91
CA ALA A 125 -0.41 18.16 -0.24
C ALA A 125 -0.13 18.27 1.26
N MET A 126 0.34 17.20 1.90
CA MET A 126 0.82 17.15 3.28
C MET A 126 2.28 17.59 3.43
N GLU A 127 2.95 18.01 2.37
CA GLU A 127 4.37 18.35 2.34
C GLU A 127 5.30 17.21 2.81
N ILE A 128 4.90 15.94 2.63
CA ILE A 128 5.67 14.75 2.95
C ILE A 128 6.36 14.24 1.68
N PRO A 129 7.69 14.31 1.56
CA PRO A 129 8.42 13.72 0.44
C PRO A 129 8.20 12.20 0.40
N ALA A 130 7.88 11.67 -0.78
CA ALA A 130 7.58 10.25 -0.94
C ALA A 130 8.43 9.58 -2.03
N GLN A 131 8.73 8.30 -1.83
CA GLN A 131 9.30 7.41 -2.85
C GLN A 131 8.33 6.26 -3.07
N LEU A 132 7.89 6.13 -4.33
CA LEU A 132 6.81 5.23 -4.71
C LEU A 132 7.39 3.96 -5.33
N HIS A 133 6.89 2.81 -4.90
CA HIS A 133 7.28 1.47 -5.35
C HIS A 133 6.04 0.69 -5.75
N ILE A 134 6.14 -0.17 -6.75
CA ILE A 134 5.03 -0.95 -7.28
C ILE A 134 4.87 -2.32 -6.61
N THR A 135 5.86 -2.73 -5.81
CA THR A 135 5.82 -3.99 -5.06
C THR A 135 6.34 -3.80 -3.64
N GLY A 136 5.89 -4.65 -2.73
CA GLY A 136 6.47 -4.67 -1.38
C GLY A 136 7.95 -5.08 -1.38
N LYS A 137 8.39 -5.84 -2.40
CA LYS A 137 9.78 -6.24 -2.57
C LYS A 137 10.67 -5.05 -2.90
N ASP A 138 10.29 -4.22 -3.89
CA ASP A 138 11.04 -3.01 -4.25
C ASP A 138 11.14 -2.04 -3.06
N ALA A 139 10.01 -1.87 -2.33
CA ALA A 139 9.99 -1.07 -1.11
C ALA A 139 10.95 -1.62 -0.04
N TRP A 140 10.96 -2.95 0.15
CA TRP A 140 11.87 -3.62 1.10
C TRP A 140 13.34 -3.41 0.72
N GLU A 141 13.69 -3.55 -0.55
CA GLU A 141 15.06 -3.31 -1.04
C GLU A 141 15.47 -1.84 -0.81
N LYS A 142 14.57 -0.89 -1.07
CA LYS A 142 14.83 0.52 -0.81
C LYS A 142 15.02 0.82 0.68
N ILE A 143 14.20 0.23 1.56
CA ILE A 143 14.35 0.35 3.02
C ILE A 143 15.74 -0.16 3.44
N GLY A 144 16.19 -1.28 2.88
CA GLY A 144 17.52 -1.83 3.14
C GLY A 144 18.66 -0.86 2.77
N VAL A 145 18.55 -0.18 1.63
CA VAL A 145 19.52 0.83 1.20
C VAL A 145 19.54 2.01 2.18
N LEU A 146 18.38 2.53 2.59
CA LEU A 146 18.28 3.64 3.54
C LEU A 146 18.76 3.24 4.93
N ALA A 147 18.55 1.99 5.35
CA ALA A 147 19.06 1.46 6.61
C ALA A 147 20.60 1.41 6.61
N ALA A 148 21.21 0.96 5.52
CA ALA A 148 22.67 0.95 5.40
C ALA A 148 23.25 2.38 5.44
N GLN A 149 22.58 3.35 4.81
CA GLN A 149 22.97 4.76 4.86
C GLN A 149 22.85 5.32 6.29
N ALA A 150 21.74 5.06 6.99
CA ALA A 150 21.56 5.50 8.37
C ALA A 150 22.65 4.93 9.30
N GLN A 151 23.01 3.66 9.15
CA GLN A 151 24.10 3.02 9.89
C GLN A 151 25.47 3.67 9.59
N ALA A 152 25.76 3.93 8.32
CA ALA A 152 27.02 4.56 7.92
C ALA A 152 27.16 5.99 8.47
N GLU A 153 26.05 6.72 8.57
CA GLU A 153 26.00 8.07 9.13
C GLU A 153 25.85 8.10 10.66
N GLY A 154 25.61 6.96 11.30
CA GLY A 154 25.41 6.86 12.75
C GLY A 154 24.14 7.52 13.26
N VAL A 155 23.08 7.57 12.40
CA VAL A 155 21.79 8.17 12.73
C VAL A 155 20.69 7.11 12.83
N PRO A 156 19.59 7.37 13.56
CA PRO A 156 18.43 6.49 13.58
C PRO A 156 17.81 6.36 12.20
N ILE A 157 17.23 5.19 11.88
CA ILE A 157 16.53 4.96 10.59
C ILE A 157 15.37 5.93 10.38
N THR A 158 14.72 6.39 11.43
CA THR A 158 13.65 7.40 11.40
C THR A 158 14.11 8.78 10.93
N ASP A 159 15.43 9.02 10.83
CA ASP A 159 15.98 10.23 10.20
C ASP A 159 16.04 10.11 8.67
N LYS A 160 15.87 8.90 8.13
CA LYS A 160 15.82 8.61 6.68
C LYS A 160 14.42 8.26 6.21
N ILE A 161 13.63 7.55 7.04
CA ILE A 161 12.29 7.08 6.70
C ILE A 161 11.31 7.63 7.74
N ALA A 162 10.43 8.54 7.30
CA ALA A 162 9.40 9.11 8.15
C ALA A 162 8.28 8.10 8.45
N LEU A 163 7.83 7.38 7.41
CA LEU A 163 6.84 6.31 7.51
C LEU A 163 6.91 5.38 6.30
N VAL A 164 6.33 4.20 6.44
CA VAL A 164 6.01 3.30 5.33
C VAL A 164 4.50 3.26 5.18
N LEU A 165 4.02 3.47 3.96
CA LEU A 165 2.62 3.34 3.58
C LEU A 165 2.52 2.19 2.58
N THR A 166 1.76 1.15 2.89
CA THR A 166 1.73 -0.07 2.06
C THR A 166 0.32 -0.55 1.81
N ASP A 167 0.03 -0.94 0.56
CA ASP A 167 -1.11 -1.80 0.27
C ASP A 167 -0.88 -3.20 0.86
N LEU A 168 -1.96 -3.95 1.02
CA LEU A 168 -1.92 -5.35 1.45
C LEU A 168 -1.68 -6.31 0.29
N GLU A 169 -2.35 -6.10 -0.82
CA GLU A 169 -2.40 -7.05 -1.95
C GLU A 169 -1.49 -6.59 -3.09
N MET A 170 -0.23 -6.95 -3.02
CA MET A 170 0.77 -6.62 -4.04
C MET A 170 1.49 -7.87 -4.53
N PRO A 171 1.93 -7.88 -5.81
CA PRO A 171 2.75 -8.95 -6.36
C PRO A 171 4.10 -9.06 -5.63
N GLU A 172 4.73 -10.22 -5.70
CA GLU A 172 6.05 -10.59 -5.18
C GLU A 172 6.18 -10.52 -3.65
N MET A 173 5.71 -9.47 -3.01
CA MET A 173 5.66 -9.33 -1.55
C MET A 173 4.45 -8.50 -1.14
N ASP A 174 3.55 -9.12 -0.39
CA ASP A 174 2.37 -8.49 0.18
C ASP A 174 2.70 -7.55 1.35
N GLY A 175 1.76 -6.64 1.67
CA GLY A 175 1.96 -5.64 2.72
C GLY A 175 2.02 -6.22 4.13
N PHE A 176 1.39 -7.38 4.40
CA PHE A 176 1.56 -8.05 5.69
C PHE A 176 2.97 -8.56 5.88
N THR A 177 3.54 -9.16 4.83
CA THR A 177 4.92 -9.65 4.84
C THR A 177 5.92 -8.51 4.98
N LEU A 178 5.72 -7.40 4.26
CA LEU A 178 6.55 -6.19 4.37
C LEU A 178 6.49 -5.62 5.79
N THR A 179 5.29 -5.40 6.33
CA THR A 179 5.07 -4.87 7.68
C THR A 179 5.73 -5.77 8.72
N ARG A 180 5.52 -7.08 8.65
CA ARG A 180 6.12 -8.04 9.59
C ARG A 180 7.64 -7.99 9.55
N LYS A 181 8.26 -7.95 8.36
CA LYS A 181 9.72 -7.82 8.21
C LYS A 181 10.23 -6.56 8.90
N ILE A 182 9.60 -5.40 8.66
CA ILE A 182 9.96 -4.13 9.29
C ILE A 182 9.84 -4.24 10.82
N LYS A 183 8.69 -4.71 11.33
CA LYS A 183 8.39 -4.72 12.76
C LYS A 183 9.16 -5.79 13.57
N THR A 184 9.73 -6.79 12.91
CA THR A 184 10.56 -7.81 13.57
C THR A 184 12.05 -7.53 13.48
N ASP A 185 12.48 -6.63 12.59
CA ASP A 185 13.89 -6.25 12.48
C ASP A 185 14.28 -5.24 13.58
N PRO A 186 15.32 -5.50 14.39
CA PRO A 186 15.73 -4.61 15.46
C PRO A 186 16.10 -3.19 15.03
N LEU A 187 16.58 -3.01 13.79
CA LEU A 187 17.00 -1.72 13.23
C LEU A 187 15.84 -0.94 12.61
N LEU A 188 14.79 -1.66 12.16
CA LEU A 188 13.69 -1.09 11.38
C LEU A 188 12.37 -0.96 12.16
N LYS A 189 12.21 -1.68 13.28
CA LYS A 189 10.95 -1.79 14.04
C LYS A 189 10.34 -0.46 14.47
N ASP A 190 11.15 0.57 14.61
CA ASP A 190 10.72 1.90 15.03
C ASP A 190 10.18 2.75 13.85
N ILE A 191 10.33 2.29 12.60
CA ILE A 191 9.71 2.92 11.45
C ILE A 191 8.19 2.78 11.57
N PRO A 192 7.43 3.88 11.53
CA PRO A 192 5.97 3.83 11.49
C PRO A 192 5.48 3.14 10.20
N VAL A 193 4.51 2.23 10.33
CA VAL A 193 3.91 1.54 9.18
C VAL A 193 2.40 1.74 9.20
N VAL A 194 1.87 2.31 8.13
CA VAL A 194 0.43 2.47 7.88
C VAL A 194 0.04 1.56 6.72
N ILE A 195 -0.98 0.75 6.94
CA ILE A 195 -1.57 -0.10 5.89
C ILE A 195 -2.70 0.67 5.23
N HIS A 196 -2.71 0.68 3.91
CA HIS A 196 -3.72 1.31 3.07
C HIS A 196 -4.32 0.25 2.16
N SER A 197 -5.58 -0.14 2.38
CA SER A 197 -6.17 -1.27 1.67
C SER A 197 -7.63 -1.08 1.33
N SER A 198 -8.07 -1.72 0.24
CA SER A 198 -9.46 -1.82 -0.17
C SER A 198 -10.27 -2.82 0.65
N LEU A 199 -9.60 -3.70 1.38
CA LEU A 199 -10.26 -4.74 2.18
C LEU A 199 -10.94 -4.13 3.39
N SER A 200 -12.24 -4.38 3.56
CA SER A 200 -13.04 -3.98 4.71
C SER A 200 -13.40 -5.21 5.55
N GLY A 201 -13.61 -5.02 6.85
CA GLY A 201 -14.13 -6.04 7.76
C GLY A 201 -13.21 -6.46 8.91
N ASN A 202 -13.85 -6.98 9.98
CA ASN A 202 -13.22 -7.30 11.26
C ASN A 202 -12.07 -8.34 11.16
N ALA A 203 -12.14 -9.25 10.18
CA ALA A 203 -11.10 -10.27 9.98
C ALA A 203 -9.74 -9.64 9.59
N ASN A 204 -9.78 -8.53 8.84
CA ASN A 204 -8.57 -7.83 8.44
C ASN A 204 -7.98 -7.02 9.59
N GLU A 205 -8.80 -6.43 10.46
CA GLU A 205 -8.32 -5.73 11.66
C GLU A 205 -7.50 -6.65 12.56
N ASP A 206 -7.92 -7.89 12.75
CA ASP A 206 -7.16 -8.87 13.54
C ASP A 206 -5.82 -9.21 12.90
N HIS A 207 -5.74 -9.30 11.58
CA HIS A 207 -4.48 -9.53 10.86
C HIS A 207 -3.55 -8.33 10.95
N ILE A 208 -4.09 -7.11 10.79
CA ILE A 208 -3.34 -5.86 10.93
C ILE A 208 -2.73 -5.72 12.33
N ARG A 209 -3.52 -6.03 13.37
CA ARG A 209 -3.03 -6.06 14.76
C ARG A 209 -1.93 -7.09 14.99
N LYS A 210 -2.02 -8.28 14.37
CA LYS A 210 -1.00 -9.35 14.47
C LYS A 210 0.34 -8.94 13.89
N VAL A 211 0.37 -8.18 12.79
CA VAL A 211 1.62 -7.71 12.19
C VAL A 211 2.16 -6.44 12.83
N LYS A 212 1.43 -5.88 13.82
CA LYS A 212 1.80 -4.67 14.58
C LYS A 212 1.97 -3.43 13.70
N ALA A 213 1.13 -3.27 12.70
CA ALA A 213 1.05 -2.00 11.97
C ALA A 213 0.65 -0.88 12.94
N ASP A 214 1.15 0.33 12.71
CA ASP A 214 0.89 1.50 13.57
C ASP A 214 -0.41 2.20 13.19
N GLY A 215 -0.89 2.02 11.97
CA GLY A 215 -2.14 2.57 11.47
C GLY A 215 -2.74 1.75 10.33
N TYR A 216 -4.02 1.99 10.07
CA TYR A 216 -4.76 1.42 8.94
C TYR A 216 -5.71 2.48 8.38
N VAL A 217 -5.80 2.53 7.05
CA VAL A 217 -6.70 3.43 6.32
C VAL A 217 -7.34 2.66 5.16
N ALA A 218 -8.64 2.85 4.97
CA ALA A 218 -9.30 2.37 3.76
C ALA A 218 -8.84 3.18 2.54
N LYS A 219 -8.70 2.52 1.39
CA LYS A 219 -8.35 3.20 0.13
C LYS A 219 -9.38 4.27 -0.22
N PHE A 220 -8.91 5.35 -0.86
CA PHE A 220 -9.68 6.53 -1.30
C PHE A 220 -10.24 7.44 -0.20
N GLU A 221 -9.85 7.24 1.07
CA GLU A 221 -10.24 8.08 2.20
C GLU A 221 -9.09 9.03 2.60
N LEU A 222 -8.78 10.04 1.75
CA LEU A 222 -7.64 10.94 1.95
C LEU A 222 -7.70 11.74 3.26
N ASN A 223 -8.89 12.11 3.74
CA ASN A 223 -9.04 12.79 5.04
C ASN A 223 -8.70 11.85 6.20
N GLU A 224 -9.12 10.59 6.12
CA GLU A 224 -8.78 9.56 7.11
C GLU A 224 -7.27 9.28 7.06
N LEU A 225 -6.68 9.19 5.86
CA LEU A 225 -5.24 9.02 5.68
C LEU A 225 -4.43 10.12 6.37
N SER A 226 -4.80 11.38 6.17
CA SER A 226 -4.14 12.52 6.81
C SER A 226 -4.18 12.42 8.33
N SER A 227 -5.36 12.13 8.90
CA SER A 227 -5.53 11.99 10.35
C SER A 227 -4.74 10.83 10.94
N VAL A 228 -4.72 9.69 10.26
CA VAL A 228 -3.96 8.50 10.71
C VAL A 228 -2.46 8.74 10.61
N ILE A 229 -1.98 9.37 9.54
CA ILE A 229 -0.55 9.71 9.40
C ILE A 229 -0.14 10.66 10.55
N GLU A 230 -0.94 11.68 10.84
CA GLU A 230 -0.67 12.62 11.95
C GLU A 230 -0.53 11.87 13.28
N GLU A 231 -1.52 11.05 13.62
CA GLU A 231 -1.52 10.28 14.86
C GLU A 231 -0.32 9.33 14.97
N VAL A 232 0.04 8.68 13.86
CA VAL A 232 1.15 7.71 13.82
C VAL A 232 2.50 8.41 13.96
N LEU A 233 2.70 9.54 13.26
CA LEU A 233 3.93 10.33 13.37
C LEU A 233 4.09 10.94 14.77
N ASP A 234 3.03 11.49 15.35
CA ASP A 234 3.05 12.03 16.71
C ASP A 234 3.39 10.98 17.76
N ARG A 235 2.84 9.77 17.62
CA ARG A 235 3.19 8.64 18.51
C ARG A 235 4.64 8.22 18.35
N SER A 236 5.16 8.23 17.14
CA SER A 236 6.56 7.90 16.86
C SER A 236 7.52 8.90 17.51
N MET A 237 7.24 10.18 17.37
CA MET A 237 8.07 11.24 18.00
C MET A 237 8.09 11.13 19.53
N LYS A 238 6.93 10.91 20.15
CA LYS A 238 6.86 10.73 21.63
C LYS A 238 7.62 9.51 22.14
N LYS A 239 7.79 8.46 21.34
CA LYS A 239 8.63 7.31 21.68
C LYS A 239 10.13 7.64 21.62
N ILE A 240 10.53 8.51 20.69
CA ILE A 240 11.93 8.90 20.50
C ILE A 240 12.36 9.90 21.59
N ASP A 241 11.47 10.83 21.95
CA ASP A 241 11.69 11.86 22.96
C ASP A 241 11.54 11.33 24.40
N GLY A 242 11.50 10.05 24.66
CA GLY A 242 11.30 9.40 25.96
C GLY A 242 11.30 10.36 27.17
N PRO A 243 10.70 10.12 28.32
CA PRO A 243 10.52 11.12 29.35
C PRO A 243 11.85 11.80 29.65
N LEU A 244 11.91 13.12 29.38
CA LEU A 244 13.03 13.98 29.82
C LEU A 244 13.21 13.76 31.32
N ILE A 245 14.13 12.86 31.69
CA ILE A 245 14.54 12.72 33.07
C ILE A 245 15.12 14.08 33.45
N SER A 246 14.29 14.82 34.17
CA SER A 246 14.64 16.11 34.75
C SER A 246 15.98 15.95 35.48
N ARG A 247 17.03 16.56 34.92
CA ARG A 247 18.36 16.71 35.55
C ARG A 247 18.30 17.60 36.82
N LYS A 248 17.27 17.44 37.64
CA LYS A 248 17.08 18.21 38.90
C LYS A 248 16.98 17.32 40.11
N GLN A 249 17.70 16.19 40.17
CA GLN A 249 17.89 15.43 41.41
C GLN A 249 19.30 14.81 41.45
N LEU A 250 20.34 15.60 41.32
CA LEU A 250 21.68 15.29 41.74
C LEU A 250 22.35 16.62 42.13
N ALA A 251 21.95 17.10 43.29
CA ALA A 251 22.68 18.08 44.09
C ALA A 251 22.43 17.71 45.56
#